data_5cc7e3e582891a20fa78b441142034c3
#
_entry.id   5cc7e3e582891a20fa78b441142034c3
#
_cell.length_a   1.000
_cell.length_b   1.000
_cell.length_c   1.000
_cell.angle_alpha   90.00
_cell.angle_beta   90.00
_cell.angle_gamma   90.00
#
_symmetry.space_group_name_H-M   'P 1'
#
loop_
_entity.id
_entity.type
_entity.pdbx_description
1 polymer ?
#
loop_
_entity_poly.entity_id
_entity_poly.type
_entity_poly.pdbx_seq_one_letter_code
_entity_poly.pdbx_strand_id
1 'polypeptide(L)'
;FGAAFVLYGENWYIGGAANNLTRPNDGFISYNRIPMRFTANGGIRLNLSRDKRRTNAFFGAPIISPNVIYSYQGGFQMLNYGLYLDWSPFIVGTWYRQSIGFDNSDALILLFGIQYEKIKIGYSYDITVSQLSNASGGAHEISLGMQLPCPEKRKKIKAIKCPSF
;
A
#
# COMPACT_ATOMS: atom_id res chain seq x y z
N PHE A 1 22.00 -3.65 1.99
CA PHE A 1 21.39 -3.84 0.67
C PHE A 1 20.05 -4.54 0.81
N GLY A 2 19.13 -4.24 -0.11
CA GLY A 2 17.82 -4.89 -0.23
C GLY A 2 17.48 -5.12 -1.69
N ALA A 3 16.57 -6.05 -1.95
CA ALA A 3 16.01 -6.33 -3.26
C ALA A 3 14.48 -6.47 -3.13
N ALA A 4 13.76 -6.03 -4.16
CA ALA A 4 12.31 -6.13 -4.19
C ALA A 4 11.83 -6.38 -5.61
N PHE A 5 10.66 -7.00 -5.72
CA PHE A 5 9.94 -7.14 -6.98
C PHE A 5 8.45 -6.89 -6.76
N VAL A 6 7.78 -6.46 -7.81
CA VAL A 6 6.32 -6.34 -7.85
C VAL A 6 5.84 -6.83 -9.22
N LEU A 7 4.90 -7.74 -9.20
CA LEU A 7 4.13 -8.18 -10.37
C LEU A 7 2.73 -7.58 -10.25
N TYR A 8 2.22 -7.03 -11.32
CA TYR A 8 0.90 -6.41 -11.31
C TYR A 8 0.14 -6.65 -12.61
N GLY A 9 -1.16 -6.76 -12.49
CA GLY A 9 -2.11 -6.79 -13.59
C GLY A 9 -3.07 -5.59 -13.51
N GLU A 10 -4.15 -5.61 -14.27
CA GLU A 10 -5.14 -4.53 -14.26
C GLU A 10 -5.83 -4.37 -12.89
N ASN A 11 -6.11 -5.49 -12.21
CA ASN A 11 -6.90 -5.52 -10.99
C ASN A 11 -6.22 -6.23 -9.81
N TRP A 12 -4.94 -6.56 -9.89
CA TRP A 12 -4.22 -7.24 -8.83
C TRP A 12 -2.74 -6.89 -8.83
N TYR A 13 -2.12 -7.01 -7.69
CA TYR A 13 -0.67 -6.99 -7.56
C TYR A 13 -0.19 -7.98 -6.50
N ILE A 14 1.03 -8.45 -6.66
CA ILE A 14 1.77 -9.24 -5.68
C ILE A 14 3.22 -8.78 -5.69
N GLY A 15 3.81 -8.65 -4.52
CA GLY A 15 5.18 -8.20 -4.38
C GLY A 15 5.91 -8.90 -3.26
N GLY A 16 7.24 -8.83 -3.32
CA GLY A 16 8.11 -9.32 -2.28
C GLY A 16 9.35 -8.44 -2.15
N ALA A 17 9.85 -8.32 -0.94
CA ALA A 17 11.06 -7.60 -0.63
C ALA A 17 11.91 -8.35 0.38
N ALA A 18 13.23 -8.30 0.21
CA ALA A 18 14.22 -8.75 1.17
C ALA A 18 15.15 -7.59 1.50
N ASN A 19 15.15 -7.17 2.74
CA ASN A 19 15.97 -6.06 3.25
C ASN A 19 17.05 -6.59 4.21
N ASN A 20 18.10 -5.80 4.43
CA ASN A 20 19.22 -6.15 5.29
C ASN A 20 19.94 -7.44 4.87
N LEU A 21 20.08 -7.70 3.56
CA LEU A 21 20.71 -8.90 3.03
C LEU A 21 22.14 -9.07 3.52
N THR A 22 22.87 -7.98 3.73
CA THR A 22 24.25 -7.97 4.25
C THR A 22 24.35 -8.08 5.75
N ARG A 23 23.20 -8.11 6.48
CA ARG A 23 23.16 -8.12 7.96
C ARG A 23 24.15 -7.12 8.58
N PRO A 24 24.00 -5.82 8.33
CA PRO A 24 24.93 -4.83 8.84
C PRO A 24 25.00 -4.88 10.37
N ASN A 25 26.17 -4.54 10.91
CA ASN A 25 26.35 -4.38 12.35
C ASN A 25 25.87 -2.99 12.76
N ASP A 26 24.94 -2.91 13.69
CA ASP A 26 24.39 -1.66 14.25
C ASP A 26 24.86 -1.41 15.70
N GLY A 27 25.68 -2.27 16.23
CA GLY A 27 26.19 -2.16 17.58
C GLY A 27 27.33 -1.14 17.71
N PHE A 28 27.14 -0.11 18.54
CA PHE A 28 28.16 0.90 18.83
C PHE A 28 29.20 0.41 19.84
N ILE A 29 28.79 -0.42 20.81
CA ILE A 29 29.64 -0.96 21.89
C ILE A 29 29.77 -2.49 21.79
N SER A 30 28.73 -3.18 21.32
CA SER A 30 28.72 -4.64 21.14
C SER A 30 28.35 -4.99 19.71
N TYR A 31 28.87 -6.14 19.24
CA TYR A 31 28.57 -6.63 17.89
C TYR A 31 27.13 -7.11 17.81
N ASN A 32 26.26 -6.36 17.14
CA ASN A 32 24.85 -6.67 16.93
C ASN A 32 24.49 -6.63 15.44
N ARG A 33 24.17 -7.78 14.86
CA ARG A 33 23.76 -7.87 13.46
C ARG A 33 22.25 -7.69 13.29
N ILE A 34 21.85 -6.74 12.45
CA ILE A 34 20.45 -6.58 12.08
C ILE A 34 20.01 -7.80 11.27
N PRO A 35 18.98 -8.55 11.72
CA PRO A 35 18.47 -9.69 10.97
C PRO A 35 17.85 -9.27 9.63
N MET A 36 17.89 -10.17 8.65
CA MET A 36 17.22 -9.98 7.36
C MET A 36 15.71 -9.82 7.58
N ARG A 37 15.11 -8.90 6.82
CA ARG A 37 13.68 -8.69 6.81
C ARG A 37 13.11 -9.12 5.48
N PHE A 38 12.15 -10.03 5.52
CA PHE A 38 11.36 -10.47 4.37
C PHE A 38 9.97 -9.88 4.46
N THR A 39 9.48 -9.36 3.33
CA THR A 39 8.12 -8.82 3.24
C THR A 39 7.46 -9.38 1.99
N ALA A 40 6.23 -9.89 2.13
CA ALA A 40 5.38 -10.26 1.02
C ALA A 40 4.10 -9.42 1.09
N ASN A 41 3.63 -8.94 -0.05
CA ASN A 41 2.43 -8.12 -0.11
C ASN A 41 1.61 -8.45 -1.34
N GLY A 42 0.30 -8.23 -1.25
CA GLY A 42 -0.60 -8.43 -2.36
C GLY A 42 -1.94 -7.73 -2.14
N GLY A 43 -2.63 -7.49 -3.24
CA GLY A 43 -3.95 -6.85 -3.21
C GLY A 43 -4.71 -7.04 -4.50
N ILE A 44 -6.02 -6.84 -4.41
CA ILE A 44 -6.95 -6.97 -5.53
C ILE A 44 -7.83 -5.71 -5.55
N ARG A 45 -8.22 -5.26 -6.74
CA ARG A 45 -9.15 -4.15 -6.94
C ARG A 45 -10.45 -4.69 -7.55
N LEU A 46 -11.54 -4.52 -6.82
CA LEU A 46 -12.87 -5.00 -7.21
C LEU A 46 -13.76 -3.80 -7.53
N ASN A 47 -14.15 -3.65 -8.79
CA ASN A 47 -15.10 -2.63 -9.20
C ASN A 47 -16.52 -3.09 -8.85
N LEU A 48 -17.22 -2.37 -7.96
CA LEU A 48 -18.57 -2.72 -7.54
C LEU A 48 -19.64 -2.30 -8.55
N SER A 49 -19.35 -1.31 -9.39
CA SER A 49 -20.31 -0.83 -10.38
C SER A 49 -20.17 -1.61 -11.68
N ARG A 50 -21.15 -2.45 -11.97
CA ARG A 50 -21.32 -3.14 -13.26
C ARG A 50 -21.80 -2.22 -14.38
N ASP A 51 -22.41 -1.10 -14.03
CA ASP A 51 -23.11 -0.23 -14.97
C ASP A 51 -22.43 1.16 -15.02
N LYS A 52 -21.67 1.41 -16.07
CA LYS A 52 -21.01 2.70 -16.32
C LYS A 52 -21.99 3.89 -16.48
N ARG A 53 -23.29 3.62 -16.59
CA ARG A 53 -24.34 4.65 -16.78
C ARG A 53 -24.87 5.25 -15.49
N ARG A 54 -24.54 4.68 -14.33
CA ARG A 54 -25.10 5.11 -13.02
C ARG A 54 -24.13 5.95 -12.17
N THR A 55 -22.96 6.28 -12.67
CA THR A 55 -22.05 7.18 -11.96
C THR A 55 -22.51 8.62 -12.17
N ASN A 56 -22.94 9.26 -11.10
CA ASN A 56 -23.18 10.70 -11.08
C ASN A 56 -21.88 11.40 -11.45
N ALA A 57 -21.95 12.53 -12.13
CA ALA A 57 -20.77 13.28 -12.63
C ALA A 57 -19.77 13.66 -11.50
N PHE A 58 -20.20 13.62 -10.24
CA PHE A 58 -19.38 13.97 -9.08
C PHE A 58 -18.79 12.76 -8.35
N PHE A 59 -19.49 11.61 -8.32
CA PHE A 59 -19.02 10.39 -7.65
C PHE A 59 -18.64 9.33 -8.68
N GLY A 60 -17.40 8.85 -8.62
CA GLY A 60 -16.92 7.72 -9.39
C GLY A 60 -17.59 6.40 -8.99
N ALA A 61 -17.32 5.33 -9.75
CA ALA A 61 -17.72 3.98 -9.35
C ALA A 61 -16.97 3.55 -8.09
N PRO A 62 -17.63 3.02 -7.06
CA PRO A 62 -16.95 2.55 -5.86
C PRO A 62 -16.07 1.33 -6.18
N ILE A 63 -14.84 1.36 -5.69
CA ILE A 63 -13.85 0.30 -5.83
C ILE A 63 -13.50 -0.19 -4.44
N ILE A 64 -13.59 -1.49 -4.21
CA ILE A 64 -13.11 -2.13 -2.99
C ILE A 64 -11.76 -2.79 -3.27
N SER A 65 -10.79 -2.56 -2.38
CA SER A 65 -9.44 -3.10 -2.53
C SER A 65 -9.00 -3.79 -1.25
N PRO A 66 -9.20 -5.11 -1.12
CA PRO A 66 -8.55 -5.89 -0.07
C PRO A 66 -7.05 -6.02 -0.33
N ASN A 67 -6.27 -5.89 0.74
CA ASN A 67 -4.82 -5.94 0.72
C ASN A 67 -4.28 -6.73 1.90
N VAL A 68 -3.11 -7.35 1.72
CA VAL A 68 -2.40 -8.09 2.76
C VAL A 68 -0.91 -7.82 2.68
N ILE A 69 -0.27 -7.69 3.84
CA ILE A 69 1.18 -7.55 3.97
C ILE A 69 1.63 -8.49 5.09
N TYR A 70 2.55 -9.37 4.76
CA TYR A 70 3.23 -10.22 5.72
C TYR A 70 4.69 -9.80 5.83
N SER A 71 5.21 -9.68 7.05
CA SER A 71 6.60 -9.33 7.32
C SER A 71 7.21 -10.28 8.34
N TYR A 72 8.44 -10.72 8.07
CA TYR A 72 9.24 -11.57 8.95
C TYR A 72 10.61 -10.95 9.17
N GLN A 73 11.04 -10.82 10.43
CA GLN A 73 12.37 -10.31 10.78
C GLN A 73 12.83 -10.86 12.14
N GLY A 74 13.93 -11.61 12.15
CA GLY A 74 14.58 -12.01 13.42
C GLY A 74 13.70 -12.82 14.37
N GLY A 75 12.78 -13.63 13.86
CA GLY A 75 11.81 -14.37 14.67
C GLY A 75 10.47 -13.66 14.85
N PHE A 76 10.40 -12.34 14.61
CA PHE A 76 9.15 -11.58 14.66
C PHE A 76 8.38 -11.76 13.36
N GLN A 77 7.08 -12.05 13.49
CA GLN A 77 6.16 -12.18 12.38
C GLN A 77 5.02 -11.18 12.53
N MET A 78 4.71 -10.47 11.47
CA MET A 78 3.64 -9.48 11.45
C MET A 78 2.77 -9.68 10.23
N LEU A 79 1.47 -9.77 10.44
CA LEU A 79 0.47 -9.82 9.39
C LEU A 79 -0.38 -8.55 9.46
N ASN A 80 -0.43 -7.81 8.37
CA ASN A 80 -1.34 -6.70 8.21
C ASN A 80 -2.31 -7.04 7.09
N TYR A 81 -3.60 -6.87 7.33
CA TYR A 81 -4.62 -7.00 6.31
C TYR A 81 -5.58 -5.83 6.40
N GLY A 82 -6.00 -5.35 5.26
CA GLY A 82 -6.78 -4.14 5.19
C GLY A 82 -7.69 -4.07 3.98
N LEU A 83 -8.63 -3.17 4.07
CA LEU A 83 -9.63 -2.91 3.06
C LEU A 83 -9.67 -1.42 2.76
N TYR A 84 -9.61 -1.05 1.50
CA TYR A 84 -9.89 0.29 1.04
C TYR A 84 -11.22 0.32 0.27
N LEU A 85 -11.99 1.36 0.51
CA LEU A 85 -13.12 1.79 -0.30
C LEU A 85 -12.73 3.12 -0.97
N ASP A 86 -12.53 3.08 -2.27
CA ASP A 86 -12.29 4.25 -3.10
C ASP A 86 -13.60 4.66 -3.77
N TRP A 87 -14.13 5.78 -3.32
CA TRP A 87 -15.35 6.38 -3.87
C TRP A 87 -15.09 7.84 -4.15
N SER A 88 -14.45 8.07 -5.28
CA SER A 88 -13.95 9.39 -5.69
C SER A 88 -14.98 10.50 -5.42
N PRO A 89 -14.59 11.62 -4.74
CA PRO A 89 -13.22 11.99 -4.38
C PRO A 89 -12.74 11.40 -3.02
N PHE A 90 -13.53 10.61 -2.33
CA PHE A 90 -13.23 10.10 -0.99
C PHE A 90 -12.57 8.72 -1.05
N ILE A 91 -11.64 8.49 -0.13
CA ILE A 91 -11.01 7.21 0.11
C ILE A 91 -11.12 6.90 1.59
N VAL A 92 -11.68 5.74 1.94
CA VAL A 92 -11.76 5.26 3.31
C VAL A 92 -11.03 3.92 3.38
N GLY A 93 -10.26 3.72 4.42
CA GLY A 93 -9.54 2.47 4.63
C GLY A 93 -9.53 2.02 6.08
N THR A 94 -9.43 0.73 6.27
CA THR A 94 -9.18 0.13 7.57
C THR A 94 -8.15 -0.96 7.43
N TRP A 95 -7.20 -1.01 8.38
CA TRP A 95 -6.19 -2.04 8.46
C TRP A 95 -6.13 -2.62 9.85
N TYR A 96 -5.93 -3.91 9.92
CA TYR A 96 -5.65 -4.59 11.17
C TYR A 96 -4.23 -5.16 11.12
N ARG A 97 -3.45 -4.84 12.14
CA ARG A 97 -2.08 -5.33 12.33
C ARG A 97 -2.08 -6.36 13.43
N GLN A 98 -1.56 -7.54 13.13
CA GLN A 98 -1.44 -8.65 14.06
C GLN A 98 0.00 -9.13 14.13
N SER A 99 0.54 -9.27 15.33
CA SER A 99 1.80 -9.96 15.58
C SER A 99 1.54 -11.44 15.81
N ILE A 100 2.21 -12.30 15.06
CA ILE A 100 2.10 -13.74 15.20
C ILE A 100 3.16 -14.21 16.20
N GLY A 101 2.72 -14.86 17.30
CA GLY A 101 3.62 -15.41 18.33
C GLY A 101 3.95 -14.49 19.50
N PHE A 102 3.41 -13.28 19.55
CA PHE A 102 3.50 -12.37 20.70
C PHE A 102 2.11 -11.83 21.01
N ASP A 103 1.58 -12.20 22.17
CA ASP A 103 0.32 -11.67 22.66
C ASP A 103 0.52 -10.19 23.00
N ASN A 104 0.05 -9.24 22.28
CA ASN A 104 -0.06 -7.81 22.64
C ASN A 104 0.51 -6.76 21.66
N SER A 105 0.56 -7.04 20.37
CA SER A 105 1.00 -6.03 19.38
C SER A 105 -0.04 -5.75 18.31
N ASP A 106 -1.32 -5.88 18.64
CA ASP A 106 -2.40 -5.68 17.68
C ASP A 106 -2.79 -4.21 17.60
N ALA A 107 -3.02 -3.73 16.40
CA ALA A 107 -3.45 -2.36 16.14
C ALA A 107 -4.49 -2.31 15.04
N LEU A 108 -5.47 -1.43 15.22
CA LEU A 108 -6.46 -1.07 14.20
C LEU A 108 -6.09 0.31 13.64
N ILE A 109 -5.94 0.39 12.33
CA ILE A 109 -5.62 1.64 11.65
C ILE A 109 -6.83 2.05 10.83
N LEU A 110 -7.32 3.25 11.08
CA LEU A 110 -8.39 3.88 10.30
C LEU A 110 -7.78 4.95 9.40
N LEU A 111 -8.19 4.96 8.14
CA LEU A 111 -7.69 5.89 7.15
C LEU A 111 -8.85 6.61 6.47
N PHE A 112 -8.73 7.92 6.35
CA PHE A 112 -9.62 8.76 5.55
C PHE A 112 -8.77 9.62 4.61
N GLY A 113 -9.14 9.68 3.34
CA GLY A 113 -8.42 10.44 2.32
C GLY A 113 -9.36 11.16 1.37
N ILE A 114 -8.83 12.20 0.76
CA ILE A 114 -9.49 12.95 -0.31
C ILE A 114 -8.53 13.00 -1.50
N GLN A 115 -9.04 12.64 -2.66
CA GLN A 115 -8.32 12.74 -3.92
C GLN A 115 -8.99 13.82 -4.80
N TYR A 116 -8.24 14.88 -5.10
CA TYR A 116 -8.66 15.93 -6.00
C TYR A 116 -7.66 16.07 -7.14
N GLU A 117 -8.11 15.76 -8.35
CA GLU A 117 -7.25 15.74 -9.56
C GLU A 117 -5.94 14.95 -9.36
N LYS A 118 -4.84 15.66 -9.14
CA LYS A 118 -3.48 15.11 -9.02
C LYS A 118 -2.97 15.04 -7.58
N ILE A 119 -3.73 15.57 -6.63
CA ILE A 119 -3.35 15.65 -5.23
C ILE A 119 -4.19 14.66 -4.43
N LYS A 120 -3.53 13.92 -3.56
CA LYS A 120 -4.15 13.03 -2.57
C LYS A 120 -3.70 13.48 -1.19
N ILE A 121 -4.66 13.73 -0.31
CA ILE A 121 -4.41 14.03 1.09
C ILE A 121 -5.05 12.91 1.88
N GLY A 122 -4.30 12.31 2.79
CA GLY A 122 -4.78 11.25 3.66
C GLY A 122 -4.45 11.56 5.11
N TYR A 123 -5.32 11.11 5.98
CA TYR A 123 -5.13 11.09 7.41
C TYR A 123 -5.36 9.67 7.90
N SER A 124 -4.47 9.16 8.73
CA SER A 124 -4.63 7.87 9.39
C SER A 124 -4.46 7.99 10.89
N TYR A 125 -5.22 7.16 11.59
CA TYR A 125 -5.15 7.02 13.03
C TYR A 125 -4.93 5.56 13.40
N ASP A 126 -3.81 5.28 14.07
CA ASP A 126 -3.43 3.96 14.54
C ASP A 126 -3.89 3.80 15.99
N ILE A 127 -4.79 2.88 16.24
CA ILE A 127 -5.36 2.57 17.56
C ILE A 127 -4.71 1.29 18.03
N THR A 128 -3.91 1.36 19.08
CA THR A 128 -3.35 0.16 19.73
C THR A 128 -4.45 -0.57 20.47
N VAL A 129 -4.76 -1.81 20.07
CA VAL A 129 -5.83 -2.64 20.66
C VAL A 129 -5.29 -3.58 21.74
N SER A 130 -3.98 -3.58 21.97
CA SER A 130 -3.33 -4.42 22.97
C SER A 130 -3.53 -3.93 24.40
N GLN A 131 -3.12 -4.73 25.39
CA GLN A 131 -3.15 -4.36 26.82
C GLN A 131 -2.33 -3.10 27.15
N LEU A 132 -1.45 -2.66 26.25
CA LEU A 132 -0.72 -1.39 26.33
C LEU A 132 -1.55 -0.16 25.86
N SER A 133 -2.80 -0.32 25.46
CA SER A 133 -3.65 0.78 24.95
C SER A 133 -3.78 1.94 25.94
N ASN A 134 -3.69 1.67 27.24
CA ASN A 134 -3.74 2.70 28.29
C ASN A 134 -2.48 3.56 28.38
N ALA A 135 -1.37 3.15 27.78
CA ALA A 135 -0.08 3.86 27.84
C ALA A 135 0.27 4.56 26.52
N SER A 136 -0.33 4.14 25.38
CA SER A 136 -0.08 4.74 24.07
C SER A 136 -1.35 5.43 23.57
N GLY A 137 -1.31 6.75 23.41
CA GLY A 137 -2.43 7.53 22.89
C GLY A 137 -2.75 7.33 21.41
N GLY A 138 -2.24 6.24 20.79
CA GLY A 138 -2.32 6.03 19.35
C GLY A 138 -1.35 6.90 18.55
N ALA A 139 -1.31 6.72 17.22
CA ALA A 139 -0.49 7.52 16.33
C ALA A 139 -1.35 8.19 15.26
N HIS A 140 -1.08 9.47 15.03
CA HIS A 140 -1.72 10.26 13.97
C HIS A 140 -0.72 10.46 12.83
N GLU A 141 -1.14 10.21 11.62
CA GLU A 141 -0.31 10.37 10.44
C GLU A 141 -1.06 11.15 9.35
N ILE A 142 -0.38 12.12 8.76
CA ILE A 142 -0.88 12.88 7.62
C ILE A 142 -0.02 12.53 6.41
N SER A 143 -0.63 12.14 5.32
CA SER A 143 0.03 11.79 4.07
C SER A 143 -0.37 12.74 2.94
N LEU A 144 0.60 13.13 2.13
CA LEU A 144 0.40 13.94 0.93
C LEU A 144 0.99 13.20 -0.26
N GLY A 145 0.19 12.96 -1.26
CA GLY A 145 0.60 12.36 -2.52
C GLY A 145 0.33 13.28 -3.70
N MET A 146 1.24 13.32 -4.67
CA MET A 146 1.05 14.04 -5.93
C MET A 146 1.29 13.11 -7.11
N GLN A 147 0.35 13.07 -8.04
CA GLN A 147 0.46 12.29 -9.27
C GLN A 147 0.87 13.22 -10.42
N LEU A 148 2.12 13.09 -10.85
CA LEU A 148 2.60 13.83 -12.01
C LEU A 148 2.07 13.21 -13.31
N PRO A 149 1.67 14.03 -14.30
CA PRO A 149 1.24 13.50 -15.58
C PRO A 149 2.41 12.82 -16.29
N CYS A 150 2.21 11.58 -16.73
CA CYS A 150 3.17 10.96 -17.63
C CYS A 150 3.11 11.68 -18.98
N PRO A 151 4.25 11.97 -19.63
CA PRO A 151 4.24 12.51 -21.00
C PRO A 151 3.50 11.52 -21.92
N GLU A 152 2.57 12.04 -22.70
CA GLU A 152 1.86 11.22 -23.69
C GLU A 152 2.87 10.49 -24.58
N LYS A 153 2.69 9.18 -24.75
CA LYS A 153 3.50 8.40 -25.70
C LYS A 153 3.38 9.09 -27.07
N ARG A 154 4.49 9.59 -27.61
CA ARG A 154 4.54 10.15 -28.96
C ARG A 154 3.81 9.19 -29.89
N LYS A 155 2.77 9.66 -30.56
CA LYS A 155 2.06 8.89 -31.58
C LYS A 155 3.09 8.34 -32.53
N LYS A 156 3.17 7.02 -32.69
CA LYS A 156 4.07 6.40 -33.67
C LYS A 156 3.74 7.02 -35.01
N ILE A 157 4.72 7.72 -35.61
CA ILE A 157 4.58 8.26 -36.95
C ILE A 157 4.33 7.05 -37.85
N LYS A 158 3.15 6.96 -38.47
CA LYS A 158 2.86 5.93 -39.45
C LYS A 158 3.87 6.16 -40.60
N ALA A 159 4.76 5.18 -40.78
CA ALA A 159 5.69 5.21 -41.89
C ALA A 159 4.86 5.37 -43.20
N ILE A 160 5.20 6.38 -43.97
CA ILE A 160 4.62 6.59 -45.30
C ILE A 160 5.05 5.40 -46.14
N LYS A 161 4.10 4.56 -46.55
CA LYS A 161 4.40 3.48 -47.52
C LYS A 161 4.84 4.13 -48.83
N CYS A 162 6.09 3.94 -49.20
CA CYS A 162 6.54 4.30 -50.52
C CYS A 162 5.72 3.50 -51.55
N PRO A 163 5.15 4.11 -52.60
CA PRO A 163 4.52 3.38 -53.67
C PRO A 163 5.59 2.52 -54.36
N SER A 164 5.32 1.22 -54.44
CA SER A 164 6.11 0.32 -55.28
C SER A 164 5.74 0.57 -56.74
N PHE A 165 6.68 0.97 -57.56
CA PHE A 165 6.56 1.00 -58.99
C PHE A 165 6.58 -0.40 -59.54
#